data_34b119b7d63d0f895a88e949ed6aff29
#
_entry.id   34b119b7d63d0f895a88e949ed6aff29
#
_cell.length_a   1.000
_cell.length_b   1.000
_cell.length_c   1.000
_cell.angle_alpha   90.00
_cell.angle_beta   90.00
_cell.angle_gamma   90.00
#
_symmetry.space_group_name_H-M   'P 1'
#
loop_
_entity.id
_entity.type
_entity.pdbx_description
1 polymer ?
#
loop_
_entity_poly.entity_id
_entity_poly.type
_entity_poly.pdbx_seq_one_letter_code
_entity_poly.pdbx_strand_id
1 'polypeptide(L)'
;MAQQRKQFPFDEFEPKWQRHWDEQKTFSVPNPGDEGFDLSKPKYYVLDMFPYPSGAGLHVGHPEGYTATDIITRYKRMNDFNVLHPMGWDAFGLPAEQHAIKTGEHPRINTENNTNNFRRQLKSLGFAYDWDREINTTDPDYVKWTQWIFLQLYNSYFCEEEKKAKPISELEKQG
;
A
#
# COMPACT_ATOMS: atom_id res chain seq x y z
N MET A 1 -45.12 -18.31 -18.20
CA MET A 1 -44.58 -17.67 -16.94
C MET A 1 -43.07 -17.68 -17.06
N ALA A 2 -42.43 -16.53 -17.17
CA ALA A 2 -40.97 -16.44 -17.17
C ALA A 2 -40.48 -16.82 -15.76
N GLN A 3 -39.68 -17.87 -15.66
CA GLN A 3 -39.00 -18.25 -14.44
C GLN A 3 -38.09 -17.09 -14.03
N GLN A 4 -38.45 -16.37 -12.96
CA GLN A 4 -37.60 -15.36 -12.36
C GLN A 4 -36.28 -16.05 -11.99
N ARG A 5 -35.17 -15.70 -12.68
CA ARG A 5 -33.84 -16.19 -12.31
C ARG A 5 -33.58 -15.76 -10.87
N LYS A 6 -33.34 -16.72 -10.00
CA LYS A 6 -32.99 -16.47 -8.60
C LYS A 6 -31.72 -15.62 -8.61
N GLN A 7 -31.78 -14.43 -8.03
CA GLN A 7 -30.62 -13.55 -7.90
C GLN A 7 -29.56 -14.26 -7.04
N PHE A 8 -28.30 -14.17 -7.44
CA PHE A 8 -27.21 -14.74 -6.64
C PHE A 8 -27.12 -13.97 -5.29
N PRO A 9 -27.03 -14.65 -4.14
CA PRO A 9 -27.05 -14.03 -2.82
C PRO A 9 -25.69 -13.42 -2.46
N PHE A 10 -25.31 -12.34 -3.12
CA PHE A 10 -24.04 -11.65 -2.88
C PHE A 10 -23.90 -11.17 -1.44
N ASP A 11 -24.97 -10.67 -0.84
CA ASP A 11 -25.09 -10.18 0.53
C ASP A 11 -24.80 -11.23 1.61
N GLU A 12 -25.02 -12.52 1.31
CA GLU A 12 -24.68 -13.64 2.18
C GLU A 12 -23.28 -14.17 1.90
N PHE A 13 -22.93 -14.27 0.62
CA PHE A 13 -21.74 -14.96 0.15
C PHE A 13 -20.46 -14.13 0.35
N GLU A 14 -20.48 -12.85 -0.04
CA GLU A 14 -19.29 -11.99 0.02
C GLU A 14 -18.81 -11.78 1.46
N PRO A 15 -19.64 -11.37 2.43
CA PRO A 15 -19.20 -11.17 3.82
C PRO A 15 -18.68 -12.46 4.47
N LYS A 16 -19.22 -13.63 4.07
CA LYS A 16 -18.75 -14.93 4.56
C LYS A 16 -17.28 -15.16 4.17
N TRP A 17 -16.98 -14.97 2.89
CA TRP A 17 -15.61 -15.22 2.39
C TRP A 17 -14.62 -14.15 2.82
N GLN A 18 -15.01 -12.90 2.87
CA GLN A 18 -14.17 -11.82 3.40
C GLN A 18 -13.74 -12.11 4.85
N ARG A 19 -14.69 -12.51 5.70
CA ARG A 19 -14.41 -12.90 7.08
C ARG A 19 -13.48 -14.11 7.14
N HIS A 20 -13.72 -15.12 6.35
CA HIS A 20 -12.89 -16.31 6.28
C HIS A 20 -11.44 -15.96 5.90
N TRP A 21 -11.23 -15.13 4.90
CA TRP A 21 -9.89 -14.71 4.47
C TRP A 21 -9.16 -13.87 5.53
N ASP A 22 -9.88 -13.00 6.23
CA ASP A 22 -9.31 -12.21 7.33
C ASP A 22 -8.91 -13.11 8.52
N GLU A 23 -9.79 -14.02 8.94
CA GLU A 23 -9.55 -14.91 10.07
C GLU A 23 -8.44 -15.93 9.81
N GLN A 24 -8.39 -16.48 8.59
CA GLN A 24 -7.40 -17.48 8.20
C GLN A 24 -6.11 -16.86 7.64
N LYS A 25 -6.04 -15.52 7.54
CA LYS A 25 -4.91 -14.83 6.90
C LYS A 25 -4.52 -15.44 5.56
N THR A 26 -5.53 -15.79 4.74
CA THR A 26 -5.39 -16.63 3.54
C THR A 26 -4.34 -16.11 2.56
N PHE A 27 -4.14 -14.80 2.51
CA PHE A 27 -3.23 -14.14 1.58
C PHE A 27 -1.91 -13.69 2.21
N SER A 28 -1.69 -13.97 3.49
CA SER A 28 -0.44 -13.70 4.15
C SER A 28 0.69 -14.60 3.64
N VAL A 29 1.91 -14.07 3.63
CA VAL A 29 3.11 -14.81 3.28
C VAL A 29 4.20 -14.55 4.33
N PRO A 30 4.81 -15.61 4.93
CA PRO A 30 5.93 -15.45 5.84
C PRO A 30 7.16 -14.85 5.15
N ASN A 31 8.08 -14.27 5.92
CA ASN A 31 9.38 -13.89 5.37
C ASN A 31 10.26 -15.12 5.11
N PRO A 32 11.25 -15.01 4.22
CA PRO A 32 12.31 -16.01 4.13
C PRO A 32 13.00 -16.17 5.49
N GLY A 33 12.96 -17.39 6.03
CA GLY A 33 13.51 -17.74 7.33
C GLY A 33 12.49 -17.82 8.47
N ASP A 34 11.25 -17.32 8.27
CA ASP A 34 10.18 -17.50 9.24
C ASP A 34 9.58 -18.92 9.14
N GLU A 35 8.94 -19.36 10.21
CA GLU A 35 8.18 -20.61 10.22
C GLU A 35 7.07 -20.57 9.15
N GLY A 36 6.94 -21.67 8.39
CA GLY A 36 5.95 -21.78 7.31
C GLY A 36 6.40 -21.21 5.96
N PHE A 37 7.59 -20.59 5.86
CA PHE A 37 8.13 -20.18 4.56
C PHE A 37 8.73 -21.37 3.81
N ASP A 38 8.15 -21.69 2.66
CA ASP A 38 8.64 -22.78 1.81
C ASP A 38 9.74 -22.30 0.86
N LEU A 39 11.00 -22.62 1.18
CA LEU A 39 12.16 -22.26 0.36
C LEU A 39 12.18 -22.91 -1.02
N SER A 40 11.45 -24.00 -1.22
CA SER A 40 11.37 -24.69 -2.51
C SER A 40 10.51 -23.95 -3.53
N LYS A 41 9.58 -23.10 -3.04
CA LYS A 41 8.69 -22.31 -3.90
C LYS A 41 9.38 -21.05 -4.38
N PRO A 42 9.27 -20.73 -5.68
CA PRO A 42 9.79 -19.46 -6.20
C PRO A 42 9.05 -18.27 -5.59
N LYS A 43 9.76 -17.17 -5.39
CA LYS A 43 9.19 -15.92 -4.87
C LYS A 43 8.57 -15.11 -6.01
N TYR A 44 7.46 -14.45 -5.73
CA TYR A 44 6.83 -13.50 -6.63
C TYR A 44 6.34 -12.29 -5.87
N TYR A 45 6.75 -11.11 -6.29
CA TYR A 45 6.33 -9.84 -5.71
C TYR A 45 5.41 -9.11 -6.66
N VAL A 46 4.18 -8.86 -6.23
CA VAL A 46 3.18 -8.08 -6.96
C VAL A 46 3.10 -6.70 -6.33
N LEU A 47 3.26 -5.68 -7.12
CA LEU A 47 3.24 -4.29 -6.66
C LEU A 47 2.13 -3.53 -7.37
N ASP A 48 1.26 -2.91 -6.58
CA ASP A 48 0.29 -1.94 -7.07
C ASP A 48 0.80 -0.52 -6.82
N MET A 49 0.32 0.42 -7.63
CA MET A 49 0.40 1.82 -7.25
C MET A 49 -0.62 2.06 -6.14
N PHE A 50 -0.15 2.11 -4.91
CA PHE A 50 -0.99 2.28 -3.74
C PHE A 50 -1.66 3.67 -3.73
N PRO A 51 -2.91 3.78 -3.21
CA PRO A 51 -3.71 4.96 -3.39
C PRO A 51 -3.27 6.10 -2.48
N TYR A 52 -3.51 7.31 -2.96
CA TYR A 52 -3.44 8.52 -2.17
C TYR A 52 -4.76 8.71 -1.40
N PRO A 53 -4.77 8.69 -0.05
CA PRO A 53 -6.01 8.77 0.72
C PRO A 53 -6.52 10.21 0.86
N SER A 54 -6.60 10.95 -0.26
CA SER A 54 -6.97 12.38 -0.30
C SER A 54 -8.45 12.65 -0.48
N GLY A 55 -9.26 11.61 -0.66
CA GLY A 55 -10.68 11.74 -0.93
C GLY A 55 -11.54 10.82 -0.06
N ALA A 56 -12.86 10.95 -0.19
CA ALA A 56 -13.82 10.17 0.59
C ALA A 56 -13.88 8.67 0.24
N GLY A 57 -13.11 8.20 -0.73
CA GLY A 57 -13.05 6.79 -1.14
C GLY A 57 -12.41 6.58 -2.50
N LEU A 58 -12.37 5.30 -2.92
CA LEU A 58 -11.84 4.86 -4.20
C LEU A 58 -12.69 5.42 -5.36
N HIS A 59 -12.03 5.79 -6.45
CA HIS A 59 -12.69 6.00 -7.74
C HIS A 59 -12.51 4.75 -8.63
N VAL A 60 -13.28 4.66 -9.72
CA VAL A 60 -13.34 3.47 -10.59
C VAL A 60 -11.97 3.03 -11.13
N GLY A 61 -11.05 3.96 -11.36
CA GLY A 61 -9.70 3.65 -11.84
C GLY A 61 -8.84 2.85 -10.86
N HIS A 62 -9.09 2.93 -9.55
CA HIS A 62 -8.35 2.11 -8.59
C HIS A 62 -8.64 0.61 -8.77
N PRO A 63 -9.92 0.15 -8.72
CA PRO A 63 -10.22 -1.27 -8.91
C PRO A 63 -9.79 -1.84 -10.26
N GLU A 64 -9.68 -1.02 -11.31
CA GLU A 64 -9.22 -1.48 -12.62
C GLU A 64 -7.81 -2.08 -12.56
N GLY A 65 -6.84 -1.33 -12.04
CA GLY A 65 -5.47 -1.81 -11.86
C GLY A 65 -5.37 -2.95 -10.84
N TYR A 66 -6.04 -2.79 -9.70
CA TYR A 66 -5.99 -3.78 -8.61
C TYR A 66 -6.63 -5.12 -8.97
N THR A 67 -7.63 -5.13 -9.87
CA THR A 67 -8.19 -6.37 -10.37
C THR A 67 -7.17 -7.13 -11.23
N ALA A 68 -6.39 -6.45 -12.05
CA ALA A 68 -5.38 -7.09 -12.87
C ALA A 68 -4.28 -7.75 -12.02
N THR A 69 -3.79 -7.05 -11.01
CA THR A 69 -2.77 -7.57 -10.08
C THR A 69 -3.32 -8.67 -9.17
N ASP A 70 -4.58 -8.59 -8.76
CA ASP A 70 -5.26 -9.65 -8.01
C ASP A 70 -5.34 -10.96 -8.82
N ILE A 71 -5.70 -10.88 -10.10
CA ILE A 71 -5.72 -12.06 -11.00
C ILE A 71 -4.34 -12.70 -11.07
N ILE A 72 -3.28 -11.91 -11.25
CA ILE A 72 -1.89 -12.40 -11.29
C ILE A 72 -1.50 -13.02 -9.95
N THR A 73 -1.84 -12.38 -8.84
CA THR A 73 -1.57 -12.87 -7.49
C THR A 73 -2.19 -14.25 -7.26
N ARG A 74 -3.47 -14.40 -7.56
CA ARG A 74 -4.18 -15.67 -7.42
C ARG A 74 -3.62 -16.75 -8.36
N TYR A 75 -3.35 -16.40 -9.61
CA TYR A 75 -2.74 -17.31 -10.57
C TYR A 75 -1.37 -17.83 -10.08
N LYS A 76 -0.51 -16.94 -9.57
CA LYS A 76 0.81 -17.33 -9.05
C LYS A 76 0.70 -18.20 -7.79
N ARG A 77 -0.21 -17.87 -6.87
CA ARG A 77 -0.48 -18.72 -5.69
C ARG A 77 -0.94 -20.11 -6.09
N MET A 78 -1.82 -20.24 -7.07
CA MET A 78 -2.29 -21.53 -7.60
C MET A 78 -1.20 -22.33 -8.32
N ASN A 79 -0.09 -21.70 -8.70
CA ASN A 79 1.07 -22.32 -9.32
C ASN A 79 2.25 -22.44 -8.34
N ASP A 80 1.97 -22.52 -7.04
CA ASP A 80 2.93 -22.78 -5.96
C ASP A 80 4.05 -21.75 -5.80
N PHE A 81 3.78 -20.48 -6.05
CA PHE A 81 4.70 -19.40 -5.71
C PHE A 81 4.46 -18.88 -4.28
N ASN A 82 5.53 -18.46 -3.61
CA ASN A 82 5.46 -17.57 -2.45
C ASN A 82 5.16 -16.16 -2.96
N VAL A 83 3.92 -15.71 -2.83
CA VAL A 83 3.48 -14.42 -3.39
C VAL A 83 3.33 -13.39 -2.30
N LEU A 84 4.10 -12.30 -2.39
CA LEU A 84 3.90 -11.09 -1.60
C LEU A 84 3.12 -10.06 -2.43
N HIS A 85 1.93 -9.70 -1.96
CA HIS A 85 1.07 -8.68 -2.55
C HIS A 85 0.64 -7.70 -1.47
N PRO A 86 1.44 -6.68 -1.15
CA PRO A 86 1.15 -5.70 -0.11
C PRO A 86 0.19 -4.62 -0.60
N MET A 87 -0.39 -3.90 0.33
CA MET A 87 -1.13 -2.67 0.11
C MET A 87 -0.59 -1.58 1.04
N GLY A 88 -0.85 -0.33 0.72
CA GLY A 88 -0.42 0.79 1.54
C GLY A 88 -1.14 2.09 1.19
N TRP A 89 -0.70 3.16 1.85
CA TRP A 89 -1.30 4.48 1.74
C TRP A 89 -0.21 5.52 1.48
N ASP A 90 -0.28 6.16 0.33
CA ASP A 90 0.58 7.31 -0.01
C ASP A 90 0.03 8.57 0.68
N ALA A 91 0.17 8.59 2.00
CA ALA A 91 -0.47 9.57 2.85
C ALA A 91 0.39 10.81 3.13
N PHE A 92 1.70 10.73 2.88
CA PHE A 92 2.62 11.85 3.10
C PHE A 92 2.53 12.86 1.95
N GLY A 93 2.08 14.08 2.25
CA GLY A 93 2.08 15.13 1.22
C GLY A 93 1.14 16.29 1.45
N LEU A 94 1.26 17.27 0.56
CA LEU A 94 0.59 18.56 0.58
C LEU A 94 -0.96 18.52 0.63
N PRO A 95 -1.67 17.58 -0.01
CA PRO A 95 -3.14 17.58 0.05
C PRO A 95 -3.73 17.39 1.43
N ALA A 96 -3.12 16.56 2.29
CA ALA A 96 -3.57 16.41 3.67
C ALA A 96 -3.34 17.69 4.48
N GLU A 97 -2.22 18.36 4.28
CA GLU A 97 -1.91 19.64 4.93
C GLU A 97 -2.85 20.76 4.46
N GLN A 98 -3.11 20.85 3.16
CA GLN A 98 -4.05 21.84 2.61
C GLN A 98 -5.49 21.62 3.12
N HIS A 99 -5.89 20.35 3.28
CA HIS A 99 -7.19 20.04 3.89
C HIS A 99 -7.23 20.55 5.34
N ALA A 100 -6.19 20.29 6.11
CA ALA A 100 -6.08 20.77 7.50
C ALA A 100 -6.17 22.28 7.60
N ILE A 101 -5.47 23.02 6.73
CA ILE A 101 -5.51 24.49 6.70
C ILE A 101 -6.94 25.01 6.42
N LYS A 102 -7.66 24.34 5.49
CA LYS A 102 -9.01 24.77 5.11
C LYS A 102 -10.08 24.45 6.15
N THR A 103 -9.93 23.33 6.87
CA THR A 103 -10.97 22.80 7.76
C THR A 103 -10.66 23.01 9.24
N GLY A 104 -9.39 23.27 9.60
CA GLY A 104 -8.93 23.28 10.95
C GLY A 104 -8.79 21.88 11.59
N GLU A 105 -9.00 20.81 10.79
CA GLU A 105 -8.84 19.44 11.27
C GLU A 105 -7.37 19.00 11.15
N HIS A 106 -6.86 18.33 12.19
CA HIS A 106 -5.49 17.85 12.17
C HIS A 106 -5.28 16.81 11.04
N PRO A 107 -4.19 16.91 10.24
CA PRO A 107 -3.97 16.03 9.06
C PRO A 107 -4.07 14.53 9.37
N ARG A 108 -3.59 14.11 10.54
CA ARG A 108 -3.65 12.72 10.98
C ARG A 108 -5.09 12.19 11.02
N ILE A 109 -6.03 12.95 11.61
CA ILE A 109 -7.42 12.53 11.79
C ILE A 109 -8.07 12.28 10.43
N ASN A 110 -7.94 13.24 9.52
CA ASN A 110 -8.46 13.11 8.17
C ASN A 110 -7.82 11.93 7.43
N THR A 111 -6.50 11.77 7.51
CA THR A 111 -5.77 10.67 6.86
C THR A 111 -6.21 9.31 7.41
N GLU A 112 -6.34 9.15 8.73
CA GLU A 112 -6.81 7.91 9.35
C GLU A 112 -8.24 7.55 8.92
N ASN A 113 -9.15 8.54 8.89
CA ASN A 113 -10.53 8.35 8.46
C ASN A 113 -10.59 7.89 6.99
N ASN A 114 -9.88 8.56 6.11
CA ASN A 114 -9.82 8.22 4.69
C ASN A 114 -9.20 6.82 4.48
N THR A 115 -8.07 6.53 5.12
CA THR A 115 -7.41 5.23 5.06
C THR A 115 -8.33 4.10 5.52
N ASN A 116 -9.05 4.29 6.63
CA ASN A 116 -10.02 3.31 7.11
C ASN A 116 -11.14 3.06 6.11
N ASN A 117 -11.63 4.10 5.45
CA ASN A 117 -12.65 3.95 4.41
C ASN A 117 -12.11 3.23 3.17
N PHE A 118 -10.92 3.60 2.68
CA PHE A 118 -10.26 2.92 1.57
C PHE A 118 -10.02 1.43 1.86
N ARG A 119 -9.49 1.12 3.06
CA ARG A 119 -9.27 -0.26 3.50
C ARG A 119 -10.57 -1.07 3.48
N ARG A 120 -11.65 -0.50 4.02
CA ARG A 120 -12.97 -1.13 4.01
C ARG A 120 -13.46 -1.40 2.59
N GLN A 121 -13.30 -0.44 1.67
CA GLN A 121 -13.70 -0.59 0.28
C GLN A 121 -12.86 -1.65 -0.45
N LEU A 122 -11.53 -1.67 -0.27
CA LEU A 122 -10.65 -2.68 -0.86
C LEU A 122 -10.96 -4.09 -0.35
N LYS A 123 -11.21 -4.22 0.96
CA LYS A 123 -11.62 -5.50 1.54
C LYS A 123 -12.97 -5.98 1.00
N SER A 124 -13.92 -5.06 0.76
CA SER A 124 -15.23 -5.42 0.19
C SER A 124 -15.14 -5.93 -1.26
N LEU A 125 -14.10 -5.53 -2.00
CA LEU A 125 -13.81 -6.07 -3.34
C LEU A 125 -13.16 -7.45 -3.31
N GLY A 126 -12.71 -7.92 -2.15
CA GLY A 126 -12.17 -9.26 -1.95
C GLY A 126 -10.80 -9.50 -2.57
N PHE A 127 -9.99 -8.46 -2.76
CA PHE A 127 -8.63 -8.58 -3.29
C PHE A 127 -7.69 -9.38 -2.37
N ALA A 128 -6.75 -10.09 -2.97
CA ALA A 128 -5.81 -10.99 -2.32
C ALA A 128 -4.57 -10.25 -1.75
N TYR A 129 -4.82 -9.15 -1.01
CA TYR A 129 -3.74 -8.42 -0.34
C TYR A 129 -3.31 -9.10 0.95
N ASP A 130 -2.00 -9.04 1.22
CA ASP A 130 -1.45 -9.35 2.53
C ASP A 130 -1.56 -8.14 3.46
N TRP A 131 -2.63 -8.08 4.22
CA TRP A 131 -2.93 -6.96 5.13
C TRP A 131 -1.96 -6.86 6.32
N ASP A 132 -1.21 -7.92 6.63
CA ASP A 132 -0.14 -7.87 7.63
C ASP A 132 1.09 -7.06 7.10
N ARG A 133 1.12 -6.79 5.80
CA ARG A 133 2.14 -5.99 5.11
C ARG A 133 1.65 -4.60 4.71
N GLU A 134 0.60 -4.12 5.35
CA GLU A 134 0.09 -2.77 5.13
C GLU A 134 1.12 -1.72 5.55
N ILE A 135 1.32 -0.70 4.72
CA ILE A 135 2.28 0.39 4.95
C ILE A 135 1.56 1.73 4.84
N ASN A 136 1.85 2.65 5.76
CA ASN A 136 1.45 4.05 5.66
C ASN A 136 2.71 4.93 5.63
N THR A 137 2.84 5.76 4.60
CA THR A 137 4.04 6.60 4.43
C THR A 137 4.19 7.69 5.48
N THR A 138 3.16 7.93 6.31
CA THR A 138 3.21 8.85 7.45
C THR A 138 3.53 8.17 8.78
N ASP A 139 3.62 6.85 8.82
CA ASP A 139 4.00 6.14 10.04
C ASP A 139 5.43 6.50 10.45
N PRO A 140 5.71 6.70 11.76
CA PRO A 140 7.03 7.07 12.24
C PRO A 140 8.15 6.15 11.74
N ASP A 141 7.88 4.85 11.67
CA ASP A 141 8.85 3.85 11.20
C ASP A 141 9.12 3.92 9.70
N TYR A 142 8.21 4.50 8.93
CA TYR A 142 8.40 4.74 7.50
C TYR A 142 8.97 6.14 7.25
N VAL A 143 8.37 7.19 7.78
CA VAL A 143 8.73 8.58 7.49
C VAL A 143 10.14 8.95 7.91
N LYS A 144 10.69 8.26 8.91
CA LYS A 144 12.11 8.42 9.31
C LYS A 144 13.08 8.25 8.14
N TRP A 145 12.76 7.36 7.19
CA TRP A 145 13.60 7.14 6.01
C TRP A 145 13.47 8.26 4.99
N THR A 146 12.26 8.81 4.82
CA THR A 146 12.04 10.03 4.01
C THR A 146 12.83 11.19 4.58
N GLN A 147 12.80 11.38 5.90
CA GLN A 147 13.57 12.40 6.61
C GLN A 147 15.08 12.17 6.47
N TRP A 148 15.52 10.92 6.58
CA TRP A 148 16.93 10.57 6.40
C TRP A 148 17.43 10.91 4.99
N ILE A 149 16.66 10.57 3.94
CA ILE A 149 16.99 10.94 2.56
C ILE A 149 17.08 12.46 2.41
N PHE A 150 16.12 13.20 2.99
CA PHE A 150 16.16 14.66 2.99
C PHE A 150 17.46 15.19 3.61
N LEU A 151 17.85 14.64 4.75
CA LEU A 151 19.11 15.05 5.42
C LEU A 151 20.36 14.74 4.59
N GLN A 152 20.37 13.62 3.83
CA GLN A 152 21.47 13.35 2.90
C GLN A 152 21.55 14.43 1.83
N LEU A 153 20.42 14.82 1.25
CA LEU A 153 20.37 15.89 0.25
C LEU A 153 20.75 17.24 0.85
N TYR A 154 20.20 17.58 2.02
CA TYR A 154 20.47 18.83 2.71
C TYR A 154 21.95 19.01 3.06
N ASN A 155 22.64 17.93 3.47
CA ASN A 155 24.05 17.92 3.82
C ASN A 155 24.99 17.72 2.62
N SER A 156 24.47 17.82 1.40
CA SER A 156 25.24 17.58 0.17
C SER A 156 25.10 18.74 -0.82
N TYR A 157 26.10 18.87 -1.69
CA TYR A 157 26.02 19.69 -2.89
C TYR A 157 26.42 18.86 -4.11
N PHE A 158 25.99 19.28 -5.30
CA PHE A 158 26.41 18.65 -6.55
C PHE A 158 27.69 19.28 -7.05
N CYS A 159 28.75 18.48 -7.17
CA CYS A 159 30.01 18.92 -7.75
C CYS A 159 29.97 18.74 -9.28
N GLU A 160 29.96 19.86 -10.01
CA GLU A 160 29.85 19.84 -11.46
C GLU A 160 31.10 19.22 -12.15
N GLU A 161 32.27 19.38 -11.56
CA GLU A 161 33.51 18.84 -12.09
C GLU A 161 33.57 17.32 -11.99
N GLU A 162 33.18 16.76 -10.83
CA GLU A 162 33.23 15.33 -10.58
C GLU A 162 31.93 14.62 -10.91
N LYS A 163 30.85 15.36 -11.28
CA LYS A 163 29.51 14.86 -11.61
C LYS A 163 28.90 13.96 -10.52
N LYS A 164 29.13 14.31 -9.25
CA LYS A 164 28.62 13.57 -8.09
C LYS A 164 28.25 14.48 -6.91
N ALA A 165 27.45 13.94 -6.00
CA ALA A 165 27.18 14.61 -4.72
C ALA A 165 28.41 14.56 -3.81
N LYS A 166 28.68 15.66 -3.11
CA LYS A 166 29.73 15.80 -2.08
C LYS A 166 29.15 16.41 -0.81
N PRO A 167 29.79 16.17 0.35
CA PRO A 167 29.38 16.80 1.61
C PRO A 167 29.42 18.34 1.51
N ILE A 168 28.38 19.02 2.00
CA ILE A 168 28.27 20.47 2.00
C ILE A 168 29.47 21.12 2.74
N SER A 169 30.00 20.46 3.77
CA SER A 169 31.17 20.91 4.53
C SER A 169 32.46 21.06 3.69
N GLU A 170 32.54 20.42 2.52
CA GLU A 170 33.65 20.65 1.60
C GLU A 170 33.51 21.98 0.86
N LEU A 171 32.29 22.37 0.52
CA LEU A 171 32.00 23.66 -0.10
C LEU A 171 32.25 24.82 0.89
N GLU A 172 31.83 24.67 2.15
CA GLU A 172 32.01 25.66 3.21
C GLU A 172 33.48 25.96 3.52
N LYS A 173 34.38 25.00 3.27
CA LYS A 173 35.83 25.20 3.44
C LYS A 173 36.49 25.97 2.29
N GLN A 174 35.79 26.15 1.17
CA GLN A 174 36.31 26.83 -0.02
C GLN A 174 35.90 28.31 -0.07
N GLY A 175 34.97 28.76 0.77
CA GLY A 175 34.49 30.13 0.88
C GLY A 175 34.99 30.82 2.13
#